data_ec2c09bb35aa2b8f310f7ebdd4f29e09
#
_entry.id   ec2c09bb35aa2b8f310f7ebdd4f29e09
#
_cell.length_a   1.000
_cell.length_b   1.000
_cell.length_c   1.000
_cell.angle_alpha   90.00
_cell.angle_beta   90.00
_cell.angle_gamma   90.00
#
_symmetry.space_group_name_H-M   'P 1'
#
loop_
_entity.id
_entity.type
_entity.pdbx_description
1 polymer ?
#
loop_
_entity_poly.entity_id
_entity_poly.type
_entity_poly.pdbx_seq_one_letter_code
_entity_poly.pdbx_strand_id
1 'polypeptide(L)'
;MTLLGSRITEKPNKWEQATLNQMAGGDTDEVFYFYGIRPVPGKGFVRTGYGKSSDQFKVTMYDNNFKEKWAYETPKTAKGYEVFMLSDINTQYVTGMTLRRNGLLSHKFDFFLTIFNADTGEKMVDVSVEKPNQNLSISATILQEGSDELMLQGEFYDMDAKPMVHKSKGFYLKTFELKTGKETGEHLYSWDKDVAKLFDAKAKESIEDKYLNYPLSLFKTANGHFYMVFEQYKKVADGAGIAMRALGGETSVAKVKVGNMWLLEMDADLNPLSVQYYEKDGSSVKLPPGTDMAGTGLAGFVIKWIGGFDYQFLQQSNDGAAFNIAYINYDREKGSKTKTIVGNIFLPKDGTLSFDKVDITAPKNTVFYLYPAQGNAVMVSQFLKKEKTLEFKLVKLNY
;
A
#
# COMPACT_ATOMS: atom_id res chain seq x y z
N MET A 1 29.43 -8.65 -0.67
CA MET A 1 28.58 -7.48 -0.38
C MET A 1 29.42 -6.52 0.46
N THR A 2 29.57 -5.29 0.05
CA THR A 2 30.37 -4.27 0.77
C THR A 2 29.42 -3.22 1.31
N LEU A 3 29.46 -2.94 2.62
CA LEU A 3 28.76 -1.83 3.21
C LEU A 3 29.36 -0.53 2.67
N LEU A 4 28.61 0.21 1.87
CA LEU A 4 29.09 1.46 1.26
C LEU A 4 29.04 2.64 2.23
N GLY A 5 28.24 2.54 3.27
CA GLY A 5 28.16 3.53 4.33
C GLY A 5 27.00 3.23 5.27
N SER A 6 27.09 3.77 6.47
CA SER A 6 25.97 3.82 7.42
C SER A 6 26.03 5.15 8.16
N ARG A 7 24.87 5.71 8.46
CA ARG A 7 24.74 6.92 9.25
C ARG A 7 23.50 6.84 10.13
N ILE A 8 23.67 7.23 11.39
CA ILE A 8 22.52 7.53 12.25
C ILE A 8 22.07 8.96 11.87
N THR A 9 20.96 9.07 11.15
CA THR A 9 20.45 10.36 10.67
C THR A 9 19.82 11.17 11.79
N GLU A 10 19.08 10.49 12.66
CA GLU A 10 18.42 11.09 13.82
C GLU A 10 18.29 10.06 14.94
N LYS A 11 18.32 10.52 16.20
CA LYS A 11 17.80 9.70 17.30
C LYS A 11 16.29 9.80 17.30
N PRO A 12 15.54 8.69 17.50
CA PRO A 12 14.10 8.75 17.62
C PRO A 12 13.72 9.71 18.75
N ASN A 13 12.74 10.56 18.49
CA ASN A 13 12.18 11.40 19.54
C ASN A 13 11.38 10.55 20.54
N LYS A 14 10.96 11.14 21.66
CA LYS A 14 10.25 10.39 22.73
C LYS A 14 8.98 9.68 22.25
N TRP A 15 8.30 10.20 21.26
CA TRP A 15 7.07 9.64 20.69
C TRP A 15 7.37 8.50 19.72
N GLU A 16 8.36 8.68 18.87
CA GLU A 16 8.91 7.61 18.02
C GLU A 16 9.42 6.46 18.89
N GLN A 17 10.15 6.76 19.97
CA GLN A 17 10.65 5.75 20.87
C GLN A 17 9.51 5.03 21.61
N ALA A 18 8.46 5.74 22.02
CA ALA A 18 7.28 5.11 22.62
C ALA A 18 6.56 4.18 21.64
N THR A 19 6.39 4.62 20.40
CA THR A 19 5.83 3.81 19.32
C THR A 19 6.71 2.60 19.02
N LEU A 20 8.02 2.79 18.89
CA LEU A 20 8.99 1.71 18.71
C LEU A 20 8.95 0.71 19.87
N ASN A 21 8.87 1.17 21.11
CA ASN A 21 8.78 0.30 22.30
C ASN A 21 7.45 -0.47 22.35
N GLN A 22 6.35 0.16 21.97
CA GLN A 22 5.04 -0.48 21.89
C GLN A 22 5.01 -1.56 20.81
N MET A 23 5.72 -1.34 19.72
CA MET A 23 5.86 -2.28 18.62
C MET A 23 6.92 -3.35 18.86
N ALA A 24 7.97 -3.06 19.62
CA ALA A 24 9.01 -4.03 19.99
C ALA A 24 8.51 -5.18 20.91
N GLY A 25 7.31 -5.06 21.49
CA GLY A 25 6.58 -6.18 22.08
C GLY A 25 5.94 -7.10 21.03
N GLY A 26 5.85 -6.65 19.75
CA GLY A 26 5.53 -7.42 18.57
C GLY A 26 6.80 -7.77 17.77
N ASP A 27 6.67 -8.52 16.71
CA ASP A 27 7.78 -8.90 15.84
C ASP A 27 8.43 -7.62 15.26
N THR A 28 9.70 -7.39 15.53
CA THR A 28 10.44 -6.15 15.20
C THR A 28 10.51 -5.86 13.68
N ASP A 29 10.16 -6.82 12.85
CA ASP A 29 10.11 -6.67 11.39
C ASP A 29 9.00 -5.71 10.92
N GLU A 30 7.97 -5.45 11.76
CA GLU A 30 6.85 -4.53 11.42
C GLU A 30 7.20 -3.05 11.63
N VAL A 31 8.25 -2.74 12.39
CA VAL A 31 8.61 -1.37 12.79
C VAL A 31 9.08 -0.52 11.61
N PHE A 32 9.73 -1.12 10.62
CA PHE A 32 10.29 -0.38 9.48
C PHE A 32 9.24 0.23 8.54
N TYR A 33 8.02 -0.26 8.54
CA TYR A 33 6.95 0.25 7.67
C TYR A 33 6.29 1.53 8.19
N PHE A 34 6.38 1.80 9.47
CA PHE A 34 5.80 3.02 10.08
C PHE A 34 6.54 4.30 9.71
N TYR A 35 7.82 4.20 9.45
CA TYR A 35 8.64 5.32 9.01
C TYR A 35 8.94 5.15 7.53
N GLY A 36 8.04 5.66 6.69
CA GLY A 36 8.16 5.54 5.25
C GLY A 36 9.49 6.08 4.76
N ILE A 37 10.44 5.20 4.46
CA ILE A 37 11.63 5.54 3.68
C ILE A 37 11.36 5.11 2.26
N ARG A 38 11.40 6.07 1.34
CA ARG A 38 11.16 5.83 -0.07
C ARG A 38 12.27 6.44 -0.92
N PRO A 39 12.80 5.70 -1.91
CA PRO A 39 13.79 6.26 -2.81
C PRO A 39 13.17 7.36 -3.68
N VAL A 40 13.96 8.40 -3.94
CA VAL A 40 13.69 9.42 -4.96
C VAL A 40 14.65 9.12 -6.11
N PRO A 41 14.16 8.73 -7.29
CA PRO A 41 15.00 8.26 -8.38
C PRO A 41 16.14 9.24 -8.71
N GLY A 42 17.38 8.75 -8.67
CA GLY A 42 18.58 9.54 -8.97
C GLY A 42 18.97 10.61 -7.94
N LYS A 43 18.20 10.84 -6.87
CA LYS A 43 18.43 11.97 -5.94
C LYS A 43 18.70 11.57 -4.49
N GLY A 44 18.30 10.39 -4.07
CA GLY A 44 18.43 9.94 -2.68
C GLY A 44 17.15 9.30 -2.15
N PHE A 45 16.69 9.69 -0.97
CA PHE A 45 15.48 9.11 -0.37
C PHE A 45 14.77 10.10 0.57
N VAL A 46 13.47 9.97 0.66
CA VAL A 46 12.60 10.69 1.59
C VAL A 46 12.29 9.81 2.80
N ARG A 47 12.34 10.41 3.99
CA ARG A 47 11.85 9.82 5.23
C ARG A 47 10.70 10.66 5.77
N THR A 48 9.64 9.99 6.20
CA THR A 48 8.55 10.61 6.96
C THR A 48 8.59 10.17 8.41
N GLY A 49 8.11 10.99 9.32
CA GLY A 49 8.07 10.67 10.74
C GLY A 49 7.30 11.73 11.53
N TYR A 50 7.34 11.61 12.84
CA TYR A 50 6.81 12.65 13.72
C TYR A 50 7.74 13.87 13.74
N GLY A 51 7.15 15.05 13.90
CA GLY A 51 7.87 16.28 14.19
C GLY A 51 8.33 16.35 15.66
N LYS A 52 8.48 17.56 16.18
CA LYS A 52 8.87 17.78 17.58
C LYS A 52 7.84 17.26 18.58
N SER A 53 6.60 17.09 18.16
CA SER A 53 5.51 16.53 18.95
C SER A 53 4.71 15.54 18.11
N SER A 54 3.91 14.69 18.77
CA SER A 54 3.09 13.66 18.12
C SER A 54 1.94 14.21 17.27
N ASP A 55 1.65 15.50 17.39
CA ASP A 55 0.66 16.24 16.63
C ASP A 55 1.23 16.90 15.37
N GLN A 56 2.50 16.69 15.11
CA GLN A 56 3.22 17.22 13.95
C GLN A 56 3.85 16.08 13.16
N PHE A 57 3.93 16.24 11.83
CA PHE A 57 4.74 15.35 11.00
C PHE A 57 5.98 16.08 10.47
N LYS A 58 6.98 15.28 10.13
CA LYS A 58 8.21 15.73 9.47
C LYS A 58 8.44 14.92 8.21
N VAL A 59 8.81 15.60 7.13
CA VAL A 59 9.29 14.99 5.88
C VAL A 59 10.72 15.47 5.67
N THR A 60 11.64 14.53 5.47
CA THR A 60 13.06 14.86 5.31
C THR A 60 13.60 14.18 4.05
N MET A 61 14.29 14.92 3.21
CA MET A 61 15.01 14.42 2.04
C MET A 61 16.49 14.29 2.36
N TYR A 62 17.05 13.15 2.04
CA TYR A 62 18.50 12.86 2.11
C TYR A 62 19.04 12.58 0.71
N ASP A 63 20.26 12.98 0.47
CA ASP A 63 20.99 12.59 -0.74
C ASP A 63 21.53 11.13 -0.63
N ASN A 64 22.17 10.65 -1.69
CA ASN A 64 22.75 9.31 -1.73
C ASN A 64 23.94 9.12 -0.74
N ASN A 65 24.46 10.21 -0.15
CA ASN A 65 25.48 10.20 0.89
C ASN A 65 24.89 10.38 2.30
N PHE A 66 23.58 10.22 2.45
CA PHE A 66 22.83 10.41 3.71
C PHE A 66 22.92 11.83 4.29
N LYS A 67 23.25 12.84 3.48
CA LYS A 67 23.23 14.22 3.90
C LYS A 67 21.81 14.78 3.72
N GLU A 68 21.28 15.43 4.76
CA GLU A 68 20.00 16.12 4.67
C GLU A 68 20.08 17.24 3.62
N LYS A 69 19.16 17.23 2.66
CA LYS A 69 18.99 18.27 1.64
C LYS A 69 17.98 19.30 2.10
N TRP A 70 16.86 18.84 2.59
CA TRP A 70 15.80 19.67 3.14
C TRP A 70 14.95 18.87 4.14
N ALA A 71 14.27 19.62 5.02
CA ALA A 71 13.25 19.07 5.89
C ALA A 71 12.05 20.02 5.96
N TYR A 72 10.86 19.45 5.92
CA TYR A 72 9.62 20.13 6.21
C TYR A 72 9.06 19.58 7.52
N GLU A 73 8.65 20.46 8.42
CA GLU A 73 7.94 20.10 9.65
C GLU A 73 6.69 20.97 9.76
N THR A 74 5.53 20.34 10.03
CA THR A 74 4.30 21.11 10.18
C THR A 74 4.40 22.08 11.36
N PRO A 75 3.92 23.31 11.19
CA PRO A 75 3.83 24.25 12.30
C PRO A 75 2.99 23.67 13.44
N LYS A 76 3.39 23.93 14.67
CA LYS A 76 2.60 23.55 15.83
C LYS A 76 1.28 24.33 15.83
N THR A 77 0.16 23.64 15.69
CA THR A 77 -1.16 24.22 15.82
C THR A 77 -1.67 23.98 17.25
N ALA A 78 -2.34 24.97 17.84
CA ALA A 78 -2.73 24.92 19.26
C ALA A 78 -3.71 23.78 19.62
N LYS A 79 -4.37 23.17 18.62
CA LYS A 79 -5.40 22.14 18.83
C LYS A 79 -5.45 21.05 17.76
N GLY A 80 -4.55 21.05 16.79
CA GLY A 80 -4.60 20.15 15.65
C GLY A 80 -3.69 18.93 15.83
N TYR A 81 -4.04 17.86 15.12
CA TYR A 81 -3.22 16.68 14.96
C TYR A 81 -3.11 16.40 13.45
N GLU A 82 -1.88 16.34 12.95
CA GLU A 82 -1.63 16.11 11.54
C GLU A 82 -0.71 14.91 11.33
N VAL A 83 -1.09 14.05 10.40
CA VAL A 83 -0.27 12.90 9.96
C VAL A 83 -0.15 12.95 8.45
N PHE A 84 1.07 12.88 7.95
CA PHE A 84 1.33 12.76 6.52
C PHE A 84 1.60 11.29 6.16
N MET A 85 0.79 10.78 5.26
CA MET A 85 0.89 9.47 4.70
C MET A 85 1.52 9.57 3.31
N LEU A 86 2.81 9.29 3.24
CA LEU A 86 3.56 9.26 1.99
C LEU A 86 2.96 8.19 1.08
N SER A 87 2.60 8.57 -0.13
CA SER A 87 1.93 7.68 -1.07
C SER A 87 2.80 7.39 -2.29
N ASP A 88 3.23 8.43 -3.01
CA ASP A 88 4.01 8.23 -4.22
C ASP A 88 5.10 9.30 -4.39
N ILE A 89 6.17 8.96 -5.13
CA ILE A 89 7.33 9.81 -5.36
C ILE A 89 7.84 9.61 -6.79
N ASN A 90 8.15 10.73 -7.45
CA ASN A 90 8.94 10.71 -8.66
C ASN A 90 10.14 11.66 -8.55
N THR A 91 10.81 11.96 -9.66
CA THR A 91 11.98 12.84 -9.66
C THR A 91 11.67 14.28 -9.29
N GLN A 92 10.43 14.74 -9.39
CA GLN A 92 10.03 16.14 -9.20
C GLN A 92 9.17 16.35 -7.96
N TYR A 93 8.39 15.35 -7.55
CA TYR A 93 7.35 15.50 -6.53
C TYR A 93 7.40 14.37 -5.50
N VAL A 94 7.08 14.76 -4.26
CA VAL A 94 6.77 13.86 -3.15
C VAL A 94 5.32 14.09 -2.79
N THR A 95 4.48 13.07 -2.94
CA THR A 95 3.03 13.20 -2.76
C THR A 95 2.49 12.30 -1.67
N GLY A 96 1.42 12.71 -1.07
CA GLY A 96 0.72 11.93 -0.06
C GLY A 96 -0.54 12.63 0.42
N MET A 97 -1.12 12.02 1.43
CA MET A 97 -2.32 12.50 2.09
C MET A 97 -1.98 13.03 3.48
N THR A 98 -2.40 14.23 3.78
CA THR A 98 -2.39 14.75 5.15
C THR A 98 -3.75 14.54 5.78
N LEU A 99 -3.78 13.78 6.88
CA LEU A 99 -4.95 13.63 7.72
C LEU A 99 -4.88 14.69 8.82
N ARG A 100 -5.92 15.50 8.92
CA ARG A 100 -6.07 16.52 9.96
C ARG A 100 -7.21 16.20 10.87
N ARG A 101 -6.99 16.35 12.17
CA ARG A 101 -8.01 16.16 13.19
C ARG A 101 -8.02 17.35 14.14
N ASN A 102 -9.18 17.97 14.30
CA ASN A 102 -9.39 19.10 15.21
C ASN A 102 -9.59 18.61 16.64
N GLY A 103 -8.48 18.29 17.31
CA GLY A 103 -8.45 17.90 18.72
C GLY A 103 -8.40 16.37 18.96
N LEU A 104 -7.87 16.00 20.12
CA LEU A 104 -7.64 14.59 20.50
C LEU A 104 -8.93 13.77 20.62
N LEU A 105 -10.06 14.41 20.91
CA LEU A 105 -11.35 13.74 21.08
C LEU A 105 -12.22 13.72 19.81
N SER A 106 -11.79 14.38 18.74
CA SER A 106 -12.49 14.30 17.47
C SER A 106 -12.30 12.93 16.82
N HIS A 107 -13.39 12.29 16.41
CA HIS A 107 -13.35 11.06 15.63
C HIS A 107 -13.36 11.32 14.11
N LYS A 108 -13.46 12.59 13.69
CA LYS A 108 -13.47 12.99 12.29
C LYS A 108 -12.07 13.43 11.88
N PHE A 109 -11.60 12.88 10.76
CA PHE A 109 -10.41 13.32 10.05
C PHE A 109 -10.84 14.02 8.77
N ASP A 110 -10.18 15.13 8.46
CA ASP A 110 -10.30 15.81 7.19
C ASP A 110 -9.06 15.42 6.33
N PHE A 111 -9.27 15.14 5.06
CA PHE A 111 -8.25 14.64 4.16
C PHE A 111 -7.78 15.72 3.20
N PHE A 112 -6.46 15.89 3.10
CA PHE A 112 -5.82 16.86 2.22
C PHE A 112 -4.83 16.17 1.30
N LEU A 113 -4.90 16.48 0.01
CA LEU A 113 -3.82 16.17 -0.92
C LEU A 113 -2.67 17.12 -0.64
N THR A 114 -1.49 16.58 -0.37
CA THR A 114 -0.28 17.34 -0.07
C THR A 114 0.84 16.95 -1.04
N ILE A 115 1.42 17.96 -1.68
CA ILE A 115 2.49 17.79 -2.67
C ILE A 115 3.66 18.67 -2.28
N PHE A 116 4.85 18.06 -2.20
CA PHE A 116 6.11 18.76 -2.01
C PHE A 116 6.95 18.72 -3.29
N ASN A 117 7.69 19.78 -3.55
CA ASN A 117 8.77 19.75 -4.52
C ASN A 117 9.91 18.88 -3.99
N ALA A 118 10.34 17.88 -4.77
CA ALA A 118 11.36 16.92 -4.34
C ALA A 118 12.75 17.54 -4.19
N ASP A 119 13.05 18.66 -4.85
CA ASP A 119 14.35 19.32 -4.77
C ASP A 119 14.46 20.30 -3.62
N THR A 120 13.38 21.06 -3.36
CA THR A 120 13.39 22.19 -2.40
C THR A 120 12.69 21.87 -1.09
N GLY A 121 11.80 20.87 -1.05
CA GLY A 121 10.94 20.59 0.10
C GLY A 121 9.80 21.60 0.29
N GLU A 122 9.60 22.51 -0.68
CA GLU A 122 8.48 23.44 -0.67
C GLU A 122 7.16 22.67 -0.75
N LYS A 123 6.24 22.95 0.17
CA LYS A 123 4.87 22.44 0.11
C LYS A 123 4.09 23.26 -0.93
N MET A 124 3.97 22.70 -2.12
CA MET A 124 3.34 23.35 -3.27
C MET A 124 1.82 23.30 -3.21
N VAL A 125 1.28 22.16 -2.76
CA VAL A 125 -0.17 21.89 -2.71
C VAL A 125 -0.54 21.38 -1.34
N ASP A 126 -1.69 21.86 -0.84
CA ASP A 126 -2.29 21.43 0.42
C ASP A 126 -3.80 21.72 0.34
N VAL A 127 -4.53 20.88 -0.39
CA VAL A 127 -5.95 21.08 -0.72
C VAL A 127 -6.83 19.98 -0.17
N SER A 128 -8.01 20.34 0.35
CA SER A 128 -9.00 19.36 0.75
C SER A 128 -9.52 18.59 -0.47
N VAL A 129 -9.60 17.28 -0.34
CA VAL A 129 -10.18 16.39 -1.36
C VAL A 129 -11.63 16.02 -1.08
N GLU A 130 -12.16 16.47 0.06
CA GLU A 130 -13.54 16.22 0.47
C GLU A 130 -14.52 17.16 -0.24
N LYS A 131 -15.67 16.62 -0.63
CA LYS A 131 -16.81 17.37 -1.16
C LYS A 131 -18.04 17.14 -0.28
N PRO A 132 -18.91 18.15 -0.10
CA PRO A 132 -20.07 18.04 0.79
C PRO A 132 -21.02 16.88 0.48
N ASN A 133 -21.06 16.46 -0.78
CA ASN A 133 -22.00 15.42 -1.27
C ASN A 133 -21.30 14.08 -1.51
N GLN A 134 -20.09 13.90 -0.99
CA GLN A 134 -19.33 12.67 -1.17
C GLN A 134 -18.86 12.15 0.17
N ASN A 135 -18.86 10.85 0.30
CA ASN A 135 -18.35 10.13 1.45
C ASN A 135 -17.25 9.20 0.94
N LEU A 136 -16.00 9.63 1.08
CA LEU A 136 -14.83 9.01 0.45
C LEU A 136 -13.86 8.48 1.50
N SER A 137 -13.21 7.37 1.18
CA SER A 137 -11.92 7.00 1.77
C SER A 137 -10.82 7.17 0.73
N ILE A 138 -9.59 7.28 1.17
CA ILE A 138 -8.45 7.50 0.30
C ILE A 138 -7.48 6.35 0.48
N SER A 139 -7.05 5.76 -0.63
CA SER A 139 -6.13 4.62 -0.62
C SER A 139 -4.72 4.99 -1.05
N ALA A 140 -4.56 5.78 -2.10
CA ALA A 140 -3.26 6.18 -2.61
C ALA A 140 -3.34 7.39 -3.56
N THR A 141 -2.22 8.10 -3.69
CA THR A 141 -1.94 8.97 -4.83
C THR A 141 -1.03 8.25 -5.80
N ILE A 142 -1.11 8.56 -7.08
CA ILE A 142 -0.34 7.91 -8.14
C ILE A 142 0.23 9.00 -9.04
N LEU A 143 1.55 9.01 -9.14
CA LEU A 143 2.30 9.88 -10.02
C LEU A 143 2.68 9.11 -11.29
N GLN A 144 2.45 9.72 -12.43
CA GLN A 144 3.00 9.25 -13.68
C GLN A 144 4.24 10.09 -14.02
N GLU A 145 5.33 9.43 -14.39
CA GLU A 145 6.54 10.15 -14.81
C GLU A 145 6.24 10.98 -16.06
N GLY A 146 6.66 12.26 -16.04
CA GLY A 146 6.41 13.20 -17.12
C GLY A 146 4.99 13.75 -17.26
N SER A 147 4.06 13.39 -16.36
CA SER A 147 2.72 13.99 -16.31
C SER A 147 2.69 15.25 -15.45
N ASP A 148 1.90 16.23 -15.84
CA ASP A 148 1.53 17.38 -15.01
C ASP A 148 0.33 17.08 -14.09
N GLU A 149 -0.18 15.86 -14.10
CA GLU A 149 -1.32 15.41 -13.32
C GLU A 149 -0.96 14.28 -12.36
N LEU A 150 -1.68 14.25 -11.26
CA LEU A 150 -1.68 13.19 -10.25
C LEU A 150 -3.06 12.54 -10.23
N MET A 151 -3.08 11.22 -10.10
CA MET A 151 -4.31 10.49 -9.80
C MET A 151 -4.43 10.20 -8.30
N LEU A 152 -5.63 10.39 -7.76
CA LEU A 152 -6.03 9.98 -6.42
C LEU A 152 -7.02 8.84 -6.54
N GLN A 153 -6.76 7.73 -5.88
CA GLN A 153 -7.67 6.58 -5.81
C GLN A 153 -8.18 6.35 -4.40
N GLY A 154 -9.38 5.83 -4.31
CA GLY A 154 -10.00 5.43 -3.05
C GLY A 154 -11.35 4.77 -3.25
N GLU A 155 -12.09 4.61 -2.16
CA GLU A 155 -13.43 4.03 -2.18
C GLU A 155 -14.47 5.09 -1.84
N PHE A 156 -15.69 4.96 -2.38
CA PHE A 156 -16.81 5.80 -2.04
C PHE A 156 -17.94 5.00 -1.36
N TYR A 157 -18.72 5.69 -0.56
CA TYR A 157 -19.74 5.11 0.33
C TYR A 157 -21.04 5.87 0.24
N ASP A 158 -22.13 5.27 0.75
CA ASP A 158 -23.37 6.02 1.02
C ASP A 158 -23.09 7.16 2.00
N MET A 159 -23.87 8.25 1.91
CA MET A 159 -23.62 9.46 2.69
C MET A 159 -23.73 9.24 4.21
N ASP A 160 -24.56 8.31 4.65
CA ASP A 160 -24.75 7.93 6.05
C ASP A 160 -23.82 6.80 6.51
N ALA A 161 -23.05 6.23 5.59
CA ALA A 161 -22.11 5.16 5.89
C ALA A 161 -20.87 5.70 6.63
N LYS A 162 -20.30 4.85 7.47
CA LYS A 162 -19.00 5.09 8.10
C LYS A 162 -17.92 4.34 7.31
N PRO A 163 -17.03 5.03 6.58
CA PRO A 163 -16.06 4.40 5.68
C PRO A 163 -15.22 3.30 6.33
N MET A 164 -14.89 3.45 7.60
CA MET A 164 -14.09 2.46 8.32
C MET A 164 -14.89 1.25 8.83
N VAL A 165 -16.22 1.26 8.71
CA VAL A 165 -17.13 0.24 9.26
C VAL A 165 -17.92 -0.46 8.17
N HIS A 166 -18.48 0.30 7.26
CA HIS A 166 -19.39 -0.19 6.24
C HIS A 166 -18.66 -0.63 4.97
N LYS A 167 -19.33 -1.42 4.14
CA LYS A 167 -18.86 -1.81 2.81
C LYS A 167 -18.95 -0.61 1.87
N SER A 168 -17.93 -0.41 1.03
CA SER A 168 -17.94 0.62 -0.01
C SER A 168 -18.93 0.29 -1.12
N LYS A 169 -19.44 1.32 -1.78
CA LYS A 169 -20.28 1.20 -2.99
C LYS A 169 -19.46 0.96 -4.24
N GLY A 170 -18.20 1.36 -4.22
CA GLY A 170 -17.31 1.27 -5.34
C GLY A 170 -15.99 1.97 -5.05
N PHE A 171 -15.23 2.21 -6.09
CA PHE A 171 -14.01 2.99 -6.03
C PHE A 171 -14.10 4.22 -6.93
N TYR A 172 -13.21 5.17 -6.71
CA TYR A 172 -13.10 6.37 -7.52
C TYR A 172 -11.67 6.64 -7.97
N LEU A 173 -11.57 7.35 -9.08
CA LEU A 173 -10.35 7.98 -9.55
C LEU A 173 -10.62 9.47 -9.71
N LYS A 174 -9.76 10.30 -9.13
CA LYS A 174 -9.75 11.76 -9.33
C LYS A 174 -8.41 12.18 -9.86
N THR A 175 -8.42 13.13 -10.79
CA THR A 175 -7.21 13.73 -11.33
C THR A 175 -7.03 15.15 -10.79
N PHE A 176 -5.80 15.51 -10.48
CA PHE A 176 -5.43 16.82 -9.96
C PHE A 176 -4.21 17.34 -10.71
N GLU A 177 -4.23 18.61 -11.05
CA GLU A 177 -3.05 19.31 -11.56
C GLU A 177 -1.99 19.40 -10.45
N LEU A 178 -0.76 18.97 -10.72
CA LEU A 178 0.33 18.88 -9.74
C LEU A 178 0.76 20.22 -9.18
N LYS A 179 0.68 21.28 -9.97
CA LYS A 179 1.15 22.62 -9.57
C LYS A 179 0.16 23.38 -8.70
N THR A 180 -1.12 23.20 -8.93
CA THR A 180 -2.18 23.99 -8.28
C THR A 180 -3.03 23.18 -7.32
N GLY A 181 -3.03 21.85 -7.44
CA GLY A 181 -3.94 20.96 -6.73
C GLY A 181 -5.39 21.08 -7.19
N LYS A 182 -5.64 21.71 -8.35
CA LYS A 182 -6.99 21.80 -8.92
C LYS A 182 -7.44 20.43 -9.42
N GLU A 183 -8.62 20.00 -9.01
CA GLU A 183 -9.26 18.78 -9.56
C GLU A 183 -9.62 19.00 -11.02
N THR A 184 -9.15 18.12 -11.91
CA THR A 184 -9.34 18.18 -13.37
C THR A 184 -10.31 17.09 -13.86
N GLY A 185 -10.51 16.02 -13.10
CA GLY A 185 -11.43 14.94 -13.46
C GLY A 185 -11.85 14.09 -12.28
N GLU A 186 -13.00 13.43 -12.43
CA GLU A 186 -13.54 12.50 -11.44
C GLU A 186 -14.31 11.37 -12.13
N HIS A 187 -14.01 10.13 -11.75
CA HIS A 187 -14.70 8.92 -12.18
C HIS A 187 -15.07 8.08 -10.96
N LEU A 188 -16.35 7.69 -10.89
CA LEU A 188 -16.87 6.80 -9.85
C LEU A 188 -17.33 5.49 -10.49
N TYR A 189 -16.87 4.35 -9.94
CA TYR A 189 -17.17 3.01 -10.45
C TYR A 189 -17.87 2.21 -9.37
N SER A 190 -19.16 1.93 -9.56
CA SER A 190 -19.94 1.10 -8.65
C SER A 190 -19.55 -0.38 -8.78
N TRP A 191 -19.37 -1.06 -7.63
CA TRP A 191 -19.13 -2.50 -7.64
C TRP A 191 -20.20 -3.26 -8.40
N ASP A 192 -21.47 -2.93 -8.17
CA ASP A 192 -22.60 -3.68 -8.72
C ASP A 192 -22.91 -3.30 -10.18
N LYS A 193 -22.77 -2.02 -10.54
CA LYS A 193 -23.22 -1.52 -11.86
C LYS A 193 -22.12 -1.54 -12.91
N ASP A 194 -20.89 -1.18 -12.53
CA ASP A 194 -19.81 -0.94 -13.49
C ASP A 194 -18.82 -2.09 -13.53
N VAL A 195 -18.50 -2.67 -12.37
CA VAL A 195 -17.45 -3.67 -12.23
C VAL A 195 -18.01 -5.10 -12.32
N ALA A 196 -19.10 -5.42 -11.62
CA ALA A 196 -19.62 -6.78 -11.55
C ALA A 196 -19.99 -7.39 -12.91
N LYS A 197 -20.40 -6.56 -13.87
CA LYS A 197 -20.71 -7.01 -15.24
C LYS A 197 -19.51 -7.55 -16.01
N LEU A 198 -18.30 -7.17 -15.62
CA LEU A 198 -17.05 -7.57 -16.25
C LEU A 198 -16.50 -8.89 -15.72
N PHE A 199 -16.99 -9.35 -14.58
CA PHE A 199 -16.59 -10.63 -14.00
C PHE A 199 -17.35 -11.79 -14.64
N ASP A 200 -16.67 -12.90 -14.84
CA ASP A 200 -17.31 -14.18 -15.15
C ASP A 200 -18.10 -14.72 -13.95
N ALA A 201 -18.85 -15.79 -14.15
CA ALA A 201 -19.73 -16.35 -13.11
C ALA A 201 -18.95 -16.80 -11.86
N LYS A 202 -17.75 -17.37 -12.05
CA LYS A 202 -16.90 -17.88 -10.96
C LYS A 202 -16.32 -16.75 -10.12
N ALA A 203 -15.84 -15.70 -10.75
CA ALA A 203 -15.30 -14.53 -10.07
C ALA A 203 -16.41 -13.76 -9.32
N LYS A 204 -17.65 -13.70 -9.86
CA LYS A 204 -18.82 -13.14 -9.17
C LYS A 204 -19.10 -13.83 -7.85
N GLU A 205 -19.13 -15.16 -7.83
CA GLU A 205 -19.37 -15.94 -6.61
C GLU A 205 -18.35 -15.59 -5.52
N SER A 206 -17.07 -15.44 -5.86
CA SER A 206 -16.02 -15.04 -4.93
C SER A 206 -16.22 -13.64 -4.34
N ILE A 207 -16.76 -12.68 -5.11
CA ILE A 207 -17.03 -11.32 -4.62
C ILE A 207 -18.23 -11.32 -3.67
N GLU A 208 -19.24 -12.17 -3.93
CA GLU A 208 -20.42 -12.32 -3.08
C GLU A 208 -20.12 -12.93 -1.70
N ASP A 209 -19.03 -13.70 -1.55
CA ASP A 209 -18.62 -14.37 -0.30
C ASP A 209 -18.02 -13.43 0.77
N LYS A 210 -18.55 -12.21 0.87
CA LYS A 210 -18.20 -11.21 1.91
C LYS A 210 -16.75 -10.72 1.88
N TYR A 211 -16.04 -10.91 0.79
CA TYR A 211 -14.76 -10.25 0.58
C TYR A 211 -14.98 -8.80 0.16
N LEU A 212 -14.11 -7.92 0.65
CA LEU A 212 -13.95 -6.56 0.14
C LEU A 212 -12.76 -6.53 -0.82
N ASN A 213 -12.75 -5.55 -1.71
CA ASN A 213 -11.68 -5.36 -2.67
C ASN A 213 -10.85 -4.13 -2.25
N TYR A 214 -9.55 -4.29 -2.12
CA TYR A 214 -8.66 -3.18 -1.80
C TYR A 214 -7.84 -2.78 -3.03
N PRO A 215 -7.90 -1.51 -3.45
CA PRO A 215 -7.09 -1.01 -4.56
C PRO A 215 -5.62 -0.86 -4.13
N LEU A 216 -4.72 -1.54 -4.82
CA LEU A 216 -3.30 -1.62 -4.45
C LEU A 216 -2.41 -0.75 -5.32
N SER A 217 -2.64 -0.74 -6.62
CA SER A 217 -1.83 -0.03 -7.60
C SER A 217 -2.65 0.33 -8.81
N LEU A 218 -2.31 1.45 -9.45
CA LEU A 218 -2.83 1.88 -10.74
C LEU A 218 -1.63 2.32 -11.60
N PHE A 219 -1.63 1.97 -12.86
CA PHE A 219 -0.57 2.34 -13.80
C PHE A 219 -1.09 2.41 -15.23
N LYS A 220 -0.38 3.16 -16.07
CA LYS A 220 -0.66 3.31 -17.49
C LYS A 220 0.38 2.57 -18.32
N THR A 221 -0.07 1.91 -19.36
CA THR A 221 0.79 1.25 -20.33
C THR A 221 1.01 2.12 -21.59
N ALA A 222 2.01 1.78 -22.39
CA ALA A 222 2.38 2.55 -23.58
C ALA A 222 1.26 2.64 -24.63
N ASN A 223 0.34 1.68 -24.68
CA ASN A 223 -0.84 1.73 -25.55
C ASN A 223 -1.94 2.67 -25.03
N GLY A 224 -1.73 3.34 -23.90
CA GLY A 224 -2.66 4.29 -23.30
C GLY A 224 -3.66 3.68 -22.33
N HIS A 225 -3.73 2.36 -22.19
CA HIS A 225 -4.62 1.70 -21.23
C HIS A 225 -4.13 1.85 -19.80
N PHE A 226 -5.07 1.89 -18.88
CA PHE A 226 -4.81 1.85 -17.44
C PHE A 226 -5.14 0.47 -16.89
N TYR A 227 -4.33 0.02 -15.95
CA TYR A 227 -4.56 -1.21 -15.19
C TYR A 227 -4.58 -0.90 -13.71
N MET A 228 -5.63 -1.37 -13.03
CA MET A 228 -5.77 -1.24 -11.59
C MET A 228 -5.76 -2.61 -10.92
N VAL A 229 -4.88 -2.77 -9.95
CA VAL A 229 -4.69 -4.01 -9.21
C VAL A 229 -5.52 -3.97 -7.94
N PHE A 230 -6.30 -5.01 -7.73
CA PHE A 230 -7.08 -5.20 -6.51
C PHE A 230 -6.72 -6.53 -5.86
N GLU A 231 -6.83 -6.56 -4.55
CA GLU A 231 -6.74 -7.79 -3.79
C GLU A 231 -7.90 -7.88 -2.80
N GLN A 232 -8.46 -9.08 -2.72
CA GLN A 232 -9.61 -9.36 -1.87
C GLN A 232 -9.18 -9.54 -0.41
N TYR A 233 -9.98 -9.06 0.52
CA TYR A 233 -9.74 -9.27 1.93
C TYR A 233 -11.04 -9.38 2.73
N LYS A 234 -10.98 -10.10 3.87
CA LYS A 234 -12.07 -10.11 4.84
C LYS A 234 -11.55 -10.22 6.27
N LYS A 235 -12.14 -9.45 7.16
CA LYS A 235 -11.87 -9.55 8.60
C LYS A 235 -12.60 -10.76 9.17
N VAL A 236 -11.90 -11.55 9.97
CA VAL A 236 -12.44 -12.74 10.63
C VAL A 236 -11.96 -12.81 12.07
N ALA A 237 -12.73 -13.49 12.93
CA ALA A 237 -12.29 -13.74 14.30
C ALA A 237 -11.04 -14.63 14.34
N ASP A 238 -10.12 -14.33 15.24
CA ASP A 238 -8.97 -15.19 15.54
C ASP A 238 -9.22 -15.98 16.83
N GLY A 239 -9.68 -17.22 16.70
CA GLY A 239 -10.01 -18.08 17.85
C GLY A 239 -8.84 -18.29 18.81
N ALA A 240 -7.60 -18.40 18.28
CA ALA A 240 -6.41 -18.50 19.11
C ALA A 240 -6.14 -17.21 19.87
N GLY A 241 -6.29 -16.05 19.22
CA GLY A 241 -6.17 -14.73 19.84
C GLY A 241 -7.21 -14.51 20.92
N ILE A 242 -8.47 -14.91 20.69
CA ILE A 242 -9.55 -14.83 21.68
C ILE A 242 -9.21 -15.66 22.93
N ALA A 243 -8.76 -16.90 22.73
CA ALA A 243 -8.37 -17.79 23.84
C ALA A 243 -7.19 -17.22 24.64
N MET A 244 -6.16 -16.71 23.96
CA MET A 244 -5.00 -16.07 24.62
C MET A 244 -5.40 -14.80 25.40
N ARG A 245 -6.28 -13.97 24.85
CA ARG A 245 -6.77 -12.76 25.52
C ARG A 245 -7.61 -13.10 26.75
N ALA A 246 -8.41 -14.16 26.69
CA ALA A 246 -9.16 -14.67 27.86
C ALA A 246 -8.24 -15.15 29.01
N LEU A 247 -7.00 -15.52 28.69
CA LEU A 247 -5.95 -15.90 29.64
C LEU A 247 -5.08 -14.71 30.08
N GLY A 248 -5.47 -13.49 29.77
CA GLY A 248 -4.76 -12.26 30.15
C GLY A 248 -3.62 -11.86 29.21
N GLY A 249 -3.48 -12.49 28.06
CA GLY A 249 -2.47 -12.11 27.05
C GLY A 249 -2.88 -10.88 26.25
N GLU A 250 -1.92 -10.03 25.92
CA GLU A 250 -2.10 -8.92 24.97
C GLU A 250 -1.98 -9.43 23.54
N THR A 251 -3.09 -9.87 22.95
CA THR A 251 -3.11 -10.36 21.57
C THR A 251 -4.36 -9.88 20.84
N SER A 252 -4.28 -9.77 19.52
CA SER A 252 -5.43 -9.45 18.68
C SER A 252 -6.44 -10.59 18.68
N VAL A 253 -7.73 -10.25 18.73
CA VAL A 253 -8.85 -11.18 18.63
C VAL A 253 -9.39 -11.30 17.19
N ALA A 254 -8.79 -10.58 16.26
CA ALA A 254 -9.16 -10.59 14.87
C ALA A 254 -7.93 -10.70 13.96
N LYS A 255 -8.16 -11.29 12.79
CA LYS A 255 -7.20 -11.35 11.69
C LYS A 255 -7.90 -11.02 10.38
N VAL A 256 -7.14 -10.67 9.38
CA VAL A 256 -7.61 -10.48 8.01
C VAL A 256 -7.19 -11.69 7.18
N LYS A 257 -8.15 -12.27 6.49
CA LYS A 257 -7.86 -13.19 5.38
C LYS A 257 -7.70 -12.38 4.12
N VAL A 258 -6.61 -12.60 3.42
CA VAL A 258 -6.32 -12.05 2.10
C VAL A 258 -6.71 -13.10 1.08
N GLY A 259 -7.51 -12.72 0.09
CA GLY A 259 -8.09 -13.63 -0.91
C GLY A 259 -7.42 -13.49 -2.27
N ASN A 260 -8.22 -13.58 -3.31
CA ASN A 260 -7.77 -13.55 -4.70
C ASN A 260 -7.38 -12.14 -5.15
N MET A 261 -6.61 -12.08 -6.22
CA MET A 261 -6.19 -10.84 -6.88
C MET A 261 -6.91 -10.70 -8.21
N TRP A 262 -7.16 -9.48 -8.65
CA TRP A 262 -7.71 -9.21 -9.96
C TRP A 262 -7.25 -7.87 -10.51
N LEU A 263 -7.22 -7.77 -11.82
CA LEU A 263 -6.84 -6.58 -12.57
C LEU A 263 -8.07 -6.06 -13.31
N LEU A 264 -8.31 -4.76 -13.18
CA LEU A 264 -9.24 -4.02 -14.01
C LEU A 264 -8.44 -3.31 -15.11
N GLU A 265 -8.76 -3.59 -16.35
CA GLU A 265 -8.30 -2.84 -17.49
C GLU A 265 -9.28 -1.73 -17.85
N MET A 266 -8.77 -0.55 -18.13
CA MET A 266 -9.54 0.63 -18.54
C MET A 266 -8.89 1.23 -19.79
N ASP A 267 -9.69 1.86 -20.66
CA ASP A 267 -9.17 2.60 -21.80
C ASP A 267 -8.50 3.93 -21.39
N ALA A 268 -8.07 4.71 -22.38
CA ALA A 268 -7.42 6.01 -22.15
C ALA A 268 -8.33 7.05 -21.47
N ASP A 269 -9.64 6.89 -21.60
CA ASP A 269 -10.66 7.75 -20.99
C ASP A 269 -11.15 7.19 -19.65
N LEU A 270 -10.43 6.18 -19.11
CA LEU A 270 -10.74 5.49 -17.86
C LEU A 270 -12.06 4.67 -17.88
N ASN A 271 -12.59 4.30 -19.06
CA ASN A 271 -13.75 3.41 -19.11
C ASN A 271 -13.34 1.96 -18.85
N PRO A 272 -14.02 1.24 -17.94
CA PRO A 272 -13.73 -0.17 -17.66
C PRO A 272 -13.95 -1.06 -18.88
N LEU A 273 -12.94 -1.82 -19.28
CA LEU A 273 -12.96 -2.71 -20.45
C LEU A 273 -13.09 -4.18 -20.06
N SER A 274 -12.21 -4.65 -19.21
CA SER A 274 -12.11 -6.07 -18.85
C SER A 274 -11.62 -6.27 -17.41
N VAL A 275 -11.88 -7.45 -16.87
CA VAL A 275 -11.35 -7.91 -15.60
C VAL A 275 -10.64 -9.24 -15.79
N GLN A 276 -9.41 -9.33 -15.30
CA GLN A 276 -8.67 -10.58 -15.19
C GLN A 276 -8.60 -11.00 -13.73
N TYR A 277 -9.05 -12.21 -13.44
CA TYR A 277 -9.15 -12.73 -12.08
C TYR A 277 -8.12 -13.84 -11.84
N TYR A 278 -7.37 -13.74 -10.75
CA TYR A 278 -6.29 -14.67 -10.40
C TYR A 278 -6.58 -15.33 -9.07
N GLU A 279 -6.84 -16.63 -9.13
CA GLU A 279 -7.00 -17.46 -7.94
C GLU A 279 -5.66 -17.74 -7.29
N LYS A 280 -5.63 -17.60 -5.99
CA LYS A 280 -4.48 -17.95 -5.17
C LYS A 280 -4.94 -18.50 -3.81
N ASP A 281 -4.07 -19.24 -3.14
CA ASP A 281 -4.32 -19.65 -1.77
C ASP A 281 -4.33 -18.43 -0.86
N GLY A 282 -5.37 -18.32 -0.05
CA GLY A 282 -5.52 -17.18 0.83
C GLY A 282 -4.50 -17.16 1.96
N SER A 283 -3.90 -16.02 2.21
CA SER A 283 -3.07 -15.76 3.38
C SER A 283 -3.88 -15.24 4.57
N SER A 284 -3.24 -15.09 5.72
CA SER A 284 -3.87 -14.51 6.91
C SER A 284 -2.88 -13.64 7.66
N VAL A 285 -3.29 -12.42 7.96
CA VAL A 285 -2.51 -11.42 8.68
C VAL A 285 -3.21 -11.10 9.99
N LYS A 286 -2.48 -11.14 11.11
CA LYS A 286 -3.00 -10.67 12.40
C LYS A 286 -3.05 -9.15 12.40
N LEU A 287 -4.15 -8.61 12.86
CA LEU A 287 -4.24 -7.17 13.08
C LEU A 287 -3.41 -6.79 14.33
N PRO A 288 -2.73 -5.64 14.32
CA PRO A 288 -2.07 -5.12 15.52
C PRO A 288 -3.06 -4.97 16.68
N PRO A 289 -2.64 -5.21 17.94
CA PRO A 289 -3.47 -4.96 19.10
C PRO A 289 -4.03 -3.53 19.11
N GLY A 290 -5.32 -3.39 19.45
CA GLY A 290 -6.02 -2.10 19.42
C GLY A 290 -6.66 -1.74 18.06
N THR A 291 -6.26 -2.37 16.94
CA THR A 291 -6.93 -2.23 15.65
C THR A 291 -7.93 -3.35 15.38
N ASP A 292 -7.93 -4.38 16.20
CA ASP A 292 -8.79 -5.56 16.08
C ASP A 292 -10.29 -5.27 16.30
N MET A 293 -10.63 -4.16 16.96
CA MET A 293 -12.01 -3.69 17.12
C MET A 293 -12.46 -2.78 15.95
N ALA A 294 -11.55 -2.40 15.07
CA ALA A 294 -11.84 -1.54 13.93
C ALA A 294 -12.78 -2.20 12.91
N GLY A 295 -13.50 -1.40 12.17
CA GLY A 295 -14.34 -1.87 11.06
C GLY A 295 -13.51 -2.52 9.93
N THR A 296 -14.19 -3.22 9.02
CA THR A 296 -13.52 -3.97 7.96
C THR A 296 -12.74 -3.07 7.00
N GLY A 297 -13.25 -1.87 6.70
CA GLY A 297 -12.53 -0.90 5.85
C GLY A 297 -11.20 -0.45 6.46
N LEU A 298 -11.19 -0.12 7.76
CA LEU A 298 -9.95 0.21 8.46
C LEU A 298 -8.99 -0.98 8.51
N ALA A 299 -9.50 -2.21 8.63
CA ALA A 299 -8.66 -3.41 8.59
C ALA A 299 -7.90 -3.54 7.26
N GLY A 300 -8.55 -3.27 6.11
CA GLY A 300 -7.89 -3.23 4.80
C GLY A 300 -6.77 -2.19 4.74
N PHE A 301 -7.04 -0.98 5.23
CA PHE A 301 -6.05 0.07 5.32
C PHE A 301 -4.85 -0.33 6.20
N VAL A 302 -5.10 -0.89 7.39
CA VAL A 302 -4.04 -1.33 8.31
C VAL A 302 -3.17 -2.41 7.68
N ILE A 303 -3.77 -3.44 7.05
CA ILE A 303 -2.98 -4.50 6.42
C ILE A 303 -2.19 -4.01 5.19
N LYS A 304 -2.72 -3.03 4.45
CA LYS A 304 -1.95 -2.37 3.39
C LYS A 304 -0.72 -1.69 3.97
N TRP A 305 -0.90 -0.98 5.06
CA TRP A 305 0.15 -0.22 5.70
C TRP A 305 1.26 -1.10 6.29
N ILE A 306 0.92 -2.24 6.89
CA ILE A 306 1.91 -3.20 7.41
C ILE A 306 2.43 -4.19 6.36
N GLY A 307 2.11 -4.00 5.08
CA GLY A 307 2.55 -4.91 4.00
C GLY A 307 1.90 -6.29 4.06
N GLY A 308 0.68 -6.39 4.59
CA GLY A 308 0.00 -7.67 4.81
C GLY A 308 -0.77 -8.20 3.60
N PHE A 309 -0.85 -7.47 2.50
CA PHE A 309 -1.32 -8.00 1.23
C PHE A 309 -0.24 -8.86 0.57
N ASP A 310 -0.66 -9.85 -0.22
CA ASP A 310 0.27 -10.71 -0.95
C ASP A 310 0.93 -10.00 -2.13
N TYR A 311 0.27 -8.96 -2.69
CA TYR A 311 0.87 -8.03 -3.65
C TYR A 311 2.12 -7.38 -3.07
N GLN A 312 3.21 -7.38 -3.83
CA GLN A 312 4.48 -6.80 -3.40
C GLN A 312 4.80 -5.51 -4.15
N PHE A 313 4.86 -5.56 -5.46
CA PHE A 313 5.16 -4.39 -6.29
C PHE A 313 4.75 -4.61 -7.74
N LEU A 314 4.68 -3.50 -8.46
CA LEU A 314 4.61 -3.41 -9.91
C LEU A 314 5.98 -2.99 -10.46
N GLN A 315 6.37 -3.57 -11.57
CA GLN A 315 7.53 -3.15 -12.36
C GLN A 315 7.10 -3.03 -13.82
N GLN A 316 7.43 -1.89 -14.44
CA GLN A 316 7.19 -1.65 -15.86
C GLN A 316 8.52 -1.61 -16.63
N SER A 317 8.48 -1.97 -17.90
CA SER A 317 9.57 -1.70 -18.82
C SER A 317 9.77 -0.19 -19.02
N ASN A 318 10.98 0.22 -19.39
CA ASN A 318 11.30 1.65 -19.53
C ASN A 318 10.43 2.36 -20.58
N ASP A 319 9.94 1.62 -21.58
CA ASP A 319 9.03 2.13 -22.61
C ASP A 319 7.55 2.00 -22.22
N GLY A 320 7.24 1.48 -21.03
CA GLY A 320 5.89 1.24 -20.56
C GLY A 320 5.10 0.19 -21.34
N ALA A 321 5.74 -0.50 -22.29
CA ALA A 321 5.06 -1.46 -23.17
C ALA A 321 4.78 -2.81 -22.49
N ALA A 322 5.56 -3.14 -21.49
CA ALA A 322 5.39 -4.36 -20.71
C ALA A 322 5.34 -4.06 -19.20
N PHE A 323 4.69 -4.91 -18.46
CA PHE A 323 4.68 -4.82 -17.00
C PHE A 323 4.68 -6.21 -16.34
N ASN A 324 5.06 -6.22 -15.08
CA ASN A 324 4.86 -7.36 -14.21
C ASN A 324 4.39 -6.92 -12.80
N ILE A 325 3.57 -7.77 -12.18
CA ILE A 325 3.06 -7.61 -10.82
C ILE A 325 3.56 -8.78 -10.02
N ALA A 326 4.48 -8.54 -9.10
CA ALA A 326 5.01 -9.56 -8.20
C ALA A 326 4.12 -9.71 -6.97
N TYR A 327 3.86 -10.96 -6.58
CA TYR A 327 3.11 -11.29 -5.36
C TYR A 327 3.68 -12.53 -4.69
N ILE A 328 3.40 -12.69 -3.39
CA ILE A 328 3.73 -13.89 -2.63
C ILE A 328 2.45 -14.69 -2.40
N ASN A 329 2.49 -15.98 -2.66
CA ASN A 329 1.42 -16.91 -2.37
C ASN A 329 1.95 -18.08 -1.54
N TYR A 330 1.05 -18.84 -0.95
CA TYR A 330 1.38 -19.98 -0.09
C TYR A 330 0.60 -21.20 -0.53
N ASP A 331 1.29 -22.25 -0.94
CA ASP A 331 0.67 -23.55 -1.18
C ASP A 331 0.48 -24.28 0.15
N ARG A 332 -0.79 -24.57 0.47
CA ARG A 332 -1.20 -25.26 1.70
C ARG A 332 -1.73 -26.65 1.42
N GLU A 333 -0.99 -27.46 0.73
CA GLU A 333 -1.34 -28.88 0.61
C GLU A 333 -1.51 -29.50 2.00
N LYS A 334 -2.64 -30.21 2.23
CA LYS A 334 -2.93 -30.89 3.51
C LYS A 334 -1.80 -31.86 3.86
N GLY A 335 -1.10 -31.55 4.96
CA GLY A 335 -0.06 -32.43 5.53
C GLY A 335 1.36 -32.20 5.03
N SER A 336 1.58 -31.29 4.09
CA SER A 336 2.91 -30.95 3.57
C SER A 336 3.51 -29.69 4.21
N LYS A 337 4.79 -29.49 3.99
CA LYS A 337 5.47 -28.22 4.33
C LYS A 337 4.86 -27.11 3.48
N THR A 338 4.49 -26.00 4.10
CA THR A 338 4.05 -24.81 3.37
C THR A 338 5.13 -24.41 2.37
N LYS A 339 4.79 -24.42 1.09
CA LYS A 339 5.66 -23.88 0.04
C LYS A 339 5.31 -22.41 -0.15
N THR A 340 6.31 -21.57 -0.28
CA THR A 340 6.14 -20.19 -0.69
C THR A 340 6.23 -20.12 -2.21
N ILE A 341 5.26 -19.48 -2.82
CA ILE A 341 5.17 -19.27 -4.25
C ILE A 341 5.43 -17.78 -4.52
N VAL A 342 6.40 -17.48 -5.35
CA VAL A 342 6.54 -16.17 -5.96
C VAL A 342 5.76 -16.18 -7.26
N GLY A 343 4.67 -15.44 -7.30
CA GLY A 343 3.84 -15.29 -8.48
C GLY A 343 4.14 -14.00 -9.23
N ASN A 344 3.92 -14.03 -10.52
CA ASN A 344 4.06 -12.91 -11.42
C ASN A 344 2.88 -12.87 -12.40
N ILE A 345 2.17 -11.74 -12.42
CA ILE A 345 1.18 -11.43 -13.45
C ILE A 345 1.86 -10.46 -14.40
N PHE A 346 1.90 -10.76 -15.67
CA PHE A 346 2.67 -9.97 -16.62
C PHE A 346 1.97 -9.79 -17.97
N LEU A 347 2.23 -8.65 -18.60
CA LEU A 347 1.90 -8.35 -19.98
C LEU A 347 3.22 -8.17 -20.74
N PRO A 348 3.57 -9.09 -21.63
CA PRO A 348 4.70 -8.89 -22.53
C PRO A 348 4.36 -7.85 -23.59
N LYS A 349 5.39 -7.27 -24.22
CA LYS A 349 5.26 -6.15 -25.19
C LYS A 349 4.27 -6.42 -26.34
N ASP A 350 4.22 -7.64 -26.82
CA ASP A 350 3.42 -8.09 -27.99
C ASP A 350 2.49 -9.24 -27.64
N GLY A 351 2.21 -9.45 -26.36
CA GLY A 351 1.45 -10.60 -25.86
C GLY A 351 0.14 -10.24 -25.19
N THR A 352 -0.49 -11.28 -24.68
CA THR A 352 -1.67 -11.20 -23.83
C THR A 352 -1.25 -11.30 -22.36
N LEU A 353 -2.09 -10.74 -21.48
CA LEU A 353 -1.90 -10.83 -20.05
C LEU A 353 -1.81 -12.29 -19.62
N SER A 354 -0.75 -12.64 -18.92
CA SER A 354 -0.40 -13.99 -18.52
C SER A 354 0.08 -14.03 -17.06
N PHE A 355 0.19 -15.21 -16.49
CA PHE A 355 0.76 -15.37 -15.17
C PHE A 355 1.76 -16.53 -15.13
N ASP A 356 2.75 -16.38 -14.25
CA ASP A 356 3.76 -17.41 -13.99
C ASP A 356 3.99 -17.52 -12.48
N LYS A 357 4.56 -18.65 -12.05
CA LYS A 357 4.86 -18.88 -10.65
C LYS A 357 6.13 -19.71 -10.49
N VAL A 358 6.88 -19.38 -9.44
CA VAL A 358 8.06 -20.13 -9.02
C VAL A 358 7.89 -20.60 -7.59
N ASP A 359 8.01 -21.89 -7.36
CA ASP A 359 7.98 -22.48 -6.02
C ASP A 359 9.31 -22.25 -5.32
N ILE A 360 9.28 -21.62 -4.16
CA ILE A 360 10.44 -21.43 -3.30
C ILE A 360 10.25 -22.29 -2.06
N THR A 361 11.00 -23.40 -2.00
CA THR A 361 11.03 -24.23 -0.80
C THR A 361 11.93 -23.58 0.25
N ALA A 362 11.39 -23.33 1.43
CA ALA A 362 12.14 -22.78 2.53
C ALA A 362 11.81 -23.49 3.85
N PRO A 363 12.73 -23.47 4.83
CA PRO A 363 12.45 -23.96 6.16
C PRO A 363 11.27 -23.22 6.81
N LYS A 364 10.58 -23.90 7.72
CA LYS A 364 9.53 -23.30 8.53
C LYS A 364 10.09 -22.06 9.28
N ASN A 365 9.32 -20.97 9.34
CA ASN A 365 9.69 -19.70 9.93
C ASN A 365 10.71 -18.88 9.12
N THR A 366 10.81 -19.08 7.81
CA THR A 366 11.51 -18.16 6.91
C THR A 366 10.65 -16.94 6.65
N VAL A 367 11.25 -15.76 6.68
CA VAL A 367 10.61 -14.51 6.25
C VAL A 367 11.06 -14.19 4.84
N PHE A 368 10.13 -13.82 3.98
CA PHE A 368 10.39 -13.50 2.57
C PHE A 368 10.10 -12.04 2.31
N TYR A 369 10.97 -11.43 1.50
CA TYR A 369 10.72 -10.12 0.90
C TYR A 369 11.06 -10.19 -0.59
N LEU A 370 10.24 -9.54 -1.40
CA LEU A 370 10.48 -9.40 -2.84
C LEU A 370 10.84 -7.95 -3.15
N TYR A 371 11.84 -7.78 -3.99
CA TYR A 371 12.27 -6.46 -4.45
C TYR A 371 12.39 -6.47 -5.98
N PRO A 372 12.05 -5.36 -6.65
CA PRO A 372 12.32 -5.23 -8.07
C PRO A 372 13.82 -5.26 -8.32
N ALA A 373 14.24 -5.95 -9.38
CA ALA A 373 15.63 -6.01 -9.80
C ALA A 373 15.75 -5.67 -11.30
N GLN A 374 16.97 -5.33 -11.73
CA GLN A 374 17.23 -5.03 -13.13
C GLN A 374 17.17 -6.30 -14.00
N GLY A 375 16.98 -6.13 -15.30
CA GLY A 375 17.07 -7.21 -16.28
C GLY A 375 15.93 -8.21 -16.19
N ASN A 376 14.71 -7.74 -15.98
CA ASN A 376 13.51 -8.59 -15.88
C ASN A 376 13.64 -9.64 -14.78
N ALA A 377 14.08 -9.22 -13.60
CA ALA A 377 14.25 -10.11 -12.47
C ALA A 377 13.59 -9.58 -11.20
N VAL A 378 13.28 -10.50 -10.31
CA VAL A 378 12.86 -10.23 -8.93
C VAL A 378 13.94 -10.73 -7.99
N MET A 379 14.36 -9.91 -7.05
CA MET A 379 15.23 -10.33 -5.97
C MET A 379 14.37 -10.84 -4.81
N VAL A 380 14.57 -12.10 -4.46
CA VAL A 380 13.95 -12.73 -3.30
C VAL A 380 14.94 -12.70 -2.16
N SER A 381 14.59 -12.04 -1.07
CA SER A 381 15.34 -12.08 0.18
C SER A 381 14.67 -13.07 1.13
N GLN A 382 15.44 -13.99 1.70
CA GLN A 382 14.99 -15.01 2.64
C GLN A 382 15.76 -14.87 3.96
N PHE A 383 15.07 -14.56 5.03
CA PHE A 383 15.65 -14.58 6.36
C PHE A 383 15.33 -15.90 7.06
N LEU A 384 16.34 -16.71 7.26
CA LEU A 384 16.28 -18.01 7.94
C LEU A 384 16.44 -17.77 9.45
N LYS A 385 15.33 -17.60 10.18
CA LYS A 385 15.33 -17.19 11.61
C LYS A 385 16.16 -18.11 12.51
N LYS A 386 16.19 -19.42 12.26
CA LYS A 386 16.94 -20.37 13.08
C LYS A 386 18.45 -20.25 12.88
N GLU A 387 18.86 -20.14 11.63
CA GLU A 387 20.26 -20.04 11.24
C GLU A 387 20.79 -18.60 11.36
N LYS A 388 19.89 -17.62 11.57
CA LYS A 388 20.19 -16.17 11.54
C LYS A 388 20.88 -15.76 10.25
N THR A 389 20.52 -16.40 9.14
CA THR A 389 21.12 -16.21 7.83
C THR A 389 20.19 -15.48 6.90
N LEU A 390 20.70 -14.52 6.13
CA LEU A 390 19.98 -13.81 5.08
C LEU A 390 20.50 -14.31 3.74
N GLU A 391 19.61 -14.83 2.92
CA GLU A 391 19.89 -15.29 1.57
C GLU A 391 19.21 -14.39 0.54
N PHE A 392 19.88 -14.17 -0.59
CA PHE A 392 19.32 -13.47 -1.74
C PHE A 392 19.34 -14.39 -2.96
N LYS A 393 18.21 -14.41 -3.67
CA LYS A 393 18.05 -15.16 -4.93
C LYS A 393 17.51 -14.22 -5.99
N LEU A 394 18.03 -14.30 -7.21
CA LEU A 394 17.45 -13.65 -8.36
C LEU A 394 16.57 -14.65 -9.11
N VAL A 395 15.32 -14.27 -9.30
CA VAL A 395 14.34 -15.01 -10.10
C VAL A 395 14.12 -14.23 -11.38
N LYS A 396 14.47 -14.83 -12.51
CA LYS A 396 14.23 -14.22 -13.82
C LYS A 396 12.73 -14.35 -14.16
N LEU A 397 12.16 -13.27 -14.65
CA LEU A 397 10.78 -13.20 -15.10
C LEU A 397 10.69 -13.51 -16.60
N ASN A 398 9.60 -14.15 -17.00
CA ASN A 398 9.37 -14.55 -18.40
C ASN A 398 8.49 -13.51 -19.12
N TYR A 399 9.00 -12.28 -19.33
CA TYR A 399 8.33 -11.26 -20.13
C TYR A 399 9.30 -10.46 -20.99
#